data_2092fb55041d72a935a1d8f9f17be628
#
_entry.id   2092fb55041d72a935a1d8f9f17be628
#
_cell.length_a   1.000
_cell.length_b   1.000
_cell.length_c   1.000
_cell.angle_alpha   90.00
_cell.angle_beta   90.00
_cell.angle_gamma   90.00
#
_symmetry.space_group_name_H-M   'P 1'
#
loop_
_entity.id
_entity.type
_entity.pdbx_description
1 polymer ?
#
loop_
_entity_poly.entity_id
_entity_poly.type
_entity_poly.pdbx_seq_one_letter_code
_entity_poly.pdbx_strand_id
1 'polypeptide(L)'
;MKAYLDILKNCLENGTKSDNRTGIPTIRIPWGATFEHNMENGFPLITTKKMGLKNISTELEFFINGYTDKKWLQDRKCHIWDEWANIKTWKPLYELKKRELKTDNMLTPESDKKAKEDAMNGTRDLGPIYGWQWRHFGGTYVWNPYVPELNCNIYNPGVDQLANVIETAKKDPNNRRLIVNAWNPIDMEKMALPPCHVMHQILIHNGKLNLIWTQRSCDMFLGIPYNIASYAMLLLLYAKELGYKPGVLRGELHDVHIYENHINQVKEQLSRTPYKLPTVEIPDENWKGMLNWHAKDGFILKDYICHEAIKGDVAR
;
A
#
# COMPACT_ATOMS: atom_id res chain seq x y z
N MET A 1 14.67 4.18 -12.78
CA MET A 1 14.40 3.11 -11.78
C MET A 1 15.59 2.18 -11.50
N LYS A 2 16.81 2.69 -11.72
CA LYS A 2 18.02 1.89 -11.47
C LYS A 2 18.10 1.42 -10.00
N ALA A 3 17.86 2.31 -9.03
CA ALA A 3 17.91 1.97 -7.61
C ALA A 3 17.03 0.77 -7.24
N TYR A 4 15.79 0.70 -7.74
CA TYR A 4 14.92 -0.47 -7.50
C TYR A 4 15.51 -1.76 -8.12
N LEU A 5 15.97 -1.69 -9.38
CA LEU A 5 16.54 -2.86 -10.06
C LEU A 5 17.84 -3.34 -9.40
N ASP A 6 18.66 -2.43 -8.89
CA ASP A 6 19.89 -2.77 -8.16
C ASP A 6 19.56 -3.52 -6.85
N ILE A 7 18.53 -3.06 -6.10
CA ILE A 7 18.06 -3.74 -4.88
C ILE A 7 17.48 -5.12 -5.23
N LEU A 8 16.64 -5.21 -6.26
CA LEU A 8 16.05 -6.47 -6.73
C LEU A 8 17.13 -7.49 -7.13
N LYS A 9 18.13 -7.04 -7.89
CA LYS A 9 19.28 -7.86 -8.29
C LYS A 9 20.10 -8.30 -7.09
N ASN A 10 20.43 -7.37 -6.19
CA ASN A 10 21.18 -7.68 -4.98
C ASN A 10 20.45 -8.73 -4.11
N CYS A 11 19.12 -8.62 -3.98
CA CYS A 11 18.33 -9.59 -3.25
C CYS A 11 18.36 -10.99 -3.91
N LEU A 12 18.27 -11.05 -5.24
CA LEU A 12 18.33 -12.32 -5.97
C LEU A 12 19.72 -13.00 -5.88
N GLU A 13 20.81 -12.22 -5.94
CA GLU A 13 22.18 -12.74 -6.02
C GLU A 13 22.81 -13.03 -4.64
N ASN A 14 22.49 -12.21 -3.63
CA ASN A 14 23.16 -12.21 -2.33
C ASN A 14 22.21 -12.50 -1.15
N GLY A 15 20.91 -12.64 -1.40
CA GLY A 15 19.95 -13.00 -0.38
C GLY A 15 20.09 -14.46 0.07
N THR A 16 19.60 -14.73 1.29
CA THR A 16 19.60 -16.07 1.87
C THR A 16 18.19 -16.65 1.91
N LYS A 17 18.07 -17.97 1.70
CA LYS A 17 16.78 -18.67 1.78
C LYS A 17 16.24 -18.64 3.21
N SER A 18 14.95 -18.38 3.34
CA SER A 18 14.25 -18.38 4.62
C SER A 18 12.81 -18.83 4.44
N ASP A 19 12.35 -19.67 5.36
CA ASP A 19 10.94 -20.02 5.48
C ASP A 19 10.17 -18.86 6.14
N ASN A 20 8.85 -18.83 5.90
CA ASN A 20 7.97 -17.84 6.48
C ASN A 20 6.53 -18.38 6.65
N ARG A 21 5.65 -17.57 7.24
CA ARG A 21 4.27 -17.94 7.58
C ARG A 21 3.38 -18.33 6.38
N THR A 22 3.73 -17.94 5.16
CA THR A 22 2.91 -18.21 3.95
C THR A 22 3.14 -19.61 3.40
N GLY A 23 4.16 -20.34 3.90
CA GLY A 23 4.58 -21.65 3.37
C GLY A 23 5.34 -21.59 2.04
N ILE A 24 5.51 -20.40 1.43
CA ILE A 24 6.34 -20.20 0.25
C ILE A 24 7.66 -19.58 0.70
N PRO A 25 8.80 -20.29 0.60
CA PRO A 25 10.07 -19.74 1.03
C PRO A 25 10.45 -18.46 0.29
N THR A 26 11.33 -17.66 0.89
CA THR A 26 11.84 -16.42 0.32
C THR A 26 13.36 -16.44 0.22
N ILE A 27 13.91 -15.74 -0.76
CA ILE A 27 15.29 -15.25 -0.74
C ILE A 27 15.24 -13.84 -0.15
N ARG A 28 16.00 -13.56 0.91
CA ARG A 28 15.88 -12.30 1.64
C ARG A 28 17.21 -11.69 2.07
N ILE A 29 17.20 -10.36 2.17
CA ILE A 29 18.23 -9.53 2.81
C ILE A 29 17.58 -8.95 4.07
N PRO A 30 17.77 -9.54 5.27
CA PRO A 30 17.01 -9.18 6.47
C PRO A 30 17.35 -7.80 7.02
N TRP A 31 18.57 -7.28 6.78
CA TRP A 31 18.98 -5.94 7.19
C TRP A 31 18.52 -4.82 6.25
N GLY A 32 17.82 -5.21 5.16
CA GLY A 32 17.14 -4.27 4.29
C GLY A 32 18.02 -3.55 3.27
N ALA A 33 17.43 -2.49 2.71
CA ALA A 33 18.05 -1.62 1.72
C ALA A 33 17.43 -0.22 1.78
N THR A 34 18.12 0.77 1.22
CA THR A 34 17.57 2.11 1.01
C THR A 34 17.26 2.31 -0.47
N PHE A 35 16.04 2.69 -0.77
CA PHE A 35 15.62 3.19 -2.08
C PHE A 35 15.65 4.71 -2.08
N GLU A 36 16.21 5.33 -3.12
CA GLU A 36 16.20 6.79 -3.28
C GLU A 36 15.93 7.17 -4.74
N HIS A 37 15.07 8.17 -4.93
CA HIS A 37 14.73 8.70 -6.24
C HIS A 37 14.49 10.21 -6.19
N ASN A 38 15.19 10.97 -7.02
CA ASN A 38 14.91 12.39 -7.24
C ASN A 38 13.76 12.52 -8.25
N MET A 39 12.65 13.15 -7.82
CA MET A 39 11.44 13.33 -8.64
C MET A 39 11.67 14.17 -9.91
N GLU A 40 12.74 14.92 -9.99
CA GLU A 40 13.15 15.65 -11.22
C GLU A 40 13.54 14.70 -12.35
N ASN A 41 13.91 13.45 -12.05
CA ASN A 41 14.26 12.43 -13.04
C ASN A 41 13.03 11.75 -13.66
N GLY A 42 11.82 12.23 -13.39
CA GLY A 42 10.55 11.65 -13.81
C GLY A 42 9.84 10.88 -12.71
N PHE A 43 8.61 10.45 -12.98
CA PHE A 43 7.80 9.72 -12.02
C PHE A 43 8.28 8.25 -11.91
N PRO A 44 8.53 7.71 -10.71
CA PRO A 44 9.13 6.40 -10.52
C PRO A 44 8.15 5.23 -10.72
N LEU A 45 7.45 5.21 -11.84
CA LEU A 45 6.69 4.05 -12.31
C LEU A 45 7.62 3.15 -13.11
N ILE A 46 7.84 1.92 -12.64
CA ILE A 46 8.78 1.02 -13.31
C ILE A 46 8.34 0.74 -14.76
N THR A 47 9.34 0.59 -15.66
CA THR A 47 9.12 0.36 -17.08
C THR A 47 9.52 -1.03 -17.54
N THR A 48 10.17 -1.81 -16.67
CA THR A 48 10.58 -3.20 -16.96
C THR A 48 9.43 -4.21 -16.88
N LYS A 49 8.29 -3.80 -16.35
CA LYS A 49 6.98 -4.48 -16.49
C LYS A 49 5.87 -3.46 -16.40
N LYS A 50 4.73 -3.76 -17.03
CA LYS A 50 3.54 -2.88 -17.00
C LYS A 50 2.97 -2.75 -15.60
N MET A 51 2.68 -1.52 -15.19
CA MET A 51 2.06 -1.19 -13.91
C MET A 51 0.70 -0.52 -14.11
N GLY A 52 -0.26 -0.87 -13.24
CA GLY A 52 -1.61 -0.30 -13.28
C GLY A 52 -1.73 0.96 -12.43
N LEU A 53 -1.41 2.14 -12.97
CA LEU A 53 -1.49 3.41 -12.24
C LEU A 53 -2.87 3.65 -11.62
N LYS A 54 -3.95 3.27 -12.33
CA LYS A 54 -5.32 3.39 -11.83
C LYS A 54 -5.53 2.68 -10.49
N ASN A 55 -5.04 1.45 -10.36
CA ASN A 55 -5.20 0.69 -9.10
C ASN A 55 -4.40 1.34 -7.98
N ILE A 56 -3.18 1.82 -8.28
CA ILE A 56 -2.31 2.50 -7.30
C ILE A 56 -2.98 3.79 -6.80
N SER A 57 -3.50 4.61 -7.71
CA SER A 57 -4.17 5.86 -7.33
C SER A 57 -5.49 5.63 -6.59
N THR A 58 -6.27 4.61 -6.98
CA THR A 58 -7.51 4.25 -6.29
C THR A 58 -7.24 3.76 -4.86
N GLU A 59 -6.21 2.96 -4.65
CA GLU A 59 -5.79 2.53 -3.31
C GLU A 59 -5.30 3.72 -2.47
N LEU A 60 -4.52 4.63 -3.06
CA LEU A 60 -4.06 5.81 -2.36
C LEU A 60 -5.23 6.71 -1.93
N GLU A 61 -6.24 6.92 -2.80
CA GLU A 61 -7.48 7.62 -2.44
C GLU A 61 -8.21 6.94 -1.28
N PHE A 62 -8.30 5.61 -1.31
CA PHE A 62 -8.89 4.81 -0.24
C PHE A 62 -8.19 5.07 1.11
N PHE A 63 -6.87 5.13 1.12
CA PHE A 63 -6.11 5.43 2.34
C PHE A 63 -6.24 6.89 2.79
N ILE A 64 -6.17 7.85 1.88
CA ILE A 64 -6.30 9.28 2.19
C ILE A 64 -7.67 9.58 2.83
N ASN A 65 -8.72 8.88 2.40
CA ASN A 65 -10.06 9.05 2.95
C ASN A 65 -10.33 8.23 4.22
N GLY A 66 -9.39 7.41 4.68
CA GLY A 66 -9.58 6.60 5.89
C GLY A 66 -10.55 5.42 5.71
N TYR A 67 -10.86 5.03 4.49
CA TYR A 67 -11.80 3.95 4.19
C TYR A 67 -11.28 2.59 4.62
N THR A 68 -12.21 1.68 4.97
CA THR A 68 -11.90 0.32 5.43
C THR A 68 -12.76 -0.75 4.76
N ASP A 69 -13.76 -0.36 3.96
CA ASP A 69 -14.64 -1.26 3.21
C ASP A 69 -14.08 -1.55 1.82
N LYS A 70 -13.58 -2.78 1.58
CA LYS A 70 -13.02 -3.17 0.27
C LYS A 70 -14.03 -3.10 -0.88
N LYS A 71 -15.35 -3.08 -0.61
CA LYS A 71 -16.36 -2.87 -1.65
C LYS A 71 -16.16 -1.52 -2.36
N TRP A 72 -15.74 -0.49 -1.65
CA TRP A 72 -15.41 0.81 -2.25
C TRP A 72 -14.33 0.68 -3.35
N LEU A 73 -13.31 -0.17 -3.12
CA LEU A 73 -12.28 -0.49 -4.11
C LEU A 73 -12.84 -1.32 -5.27
N GLN A 74 -13.64 -2.36 -4.96
CA GLN A 74 -14.24 -3.25 -5.95
C GLN A 74 -15.16 -2.51 -6.91
N ASP A 75 -15.99 -1.57 -6.41
CA ASP A 75 -16.88 -0.73 -7.22
C ASP A 75 -16.08 0.15 -8.22
N ARG A 76 -14.80 0.40 -7.93
CA ARG A 76 -13.84 1.11 -8.79
C ARG A 76 -12.95 0.19 -9.61
N LYS A 77 -13.25 -1.12 -9.62
CA LYS A 77 -12.48 -2.18 -10.31
C LYS A 77 -11.03 -2.28 -9.82
N CYS A 78 -10.81 -2.05 -8.55
CA CYS A 78 -9.55 -2.24 -7.86
C CYS A 78 -9.68 -3.45 -6.93
N HIS A 79 -9.02 -4.56 -7.29
CA HIS A 79 -9.18 -5.88 -6.66
C HIS A 79 -7.99 -6.32 -5.80
N ILE A 80 -7.06 -5.40 -5.52
CA ILE A 80 -5.82 -5.72 -4.81
C ILE A 80 -6.03 -6.12 -3.34
N TRP A 81 -7.22 -5.86 -2.79
CA TRP A 81 -7.61 -6.21 -1.42
C TRP A 81 -8.67 -7.32 -1.34
N ASP A 82 -9.07 -7.92 -2.46
CA ASP A 82 -10.16 -8.91 -2.47
C ASP A 82 -9.86 -10.13 -1.59
N GLU A 83 -8.59 -10.53 -1.53
CA GLU A 83 -8.14 -11.71 -0.79
C GLU A 83 -7.99 -11.48 0.73
N TRP A 84 -8.22 -10.24 1.19
CA TRP A 84 -8.05 -9.87 2.59
C TRP A 84 -9.37 -9.56 3.27
N ALA A 85 -9.47 -9.86 4.57
CA ALA A 85 -10.65 -9.60 5.38
C ALA A 85 -10.29 -9.54 6.86
N ASN A 86 -11.03 -8.72 7.62
CA ASN A 86 -10.86 -8.60 9.06
C ASN A 86 -11.14 -9.93 9.78
N ILE A 87 -10.20 -10.37 10.60
CA ILE A 87 -10.26 -11.62 11.34
C ILE A 87 -11.46 -11.72 12.28
N LYS A 88 -11.92 -10.60 12.85
CA LYS A 88 -13.08 -10.56 13.77
C LYS A 88 -14.41 -10.73 13.04
N THR A 89 -14.46 -10.42 11.75
CA THR A 89 -15.69 -10.50 10.95
C THR A 89 -15.77 -11.78 10.14
N TRP A 90 -14.68 -12.29 9.57
CA TRP A 90 -14.71 -13.49 8.76
C TRP A 90 -14.63 -14.80 9.56
N LYS A 91 -13.88 -14.84 10.68
CA LYS A 91 -13.75 -16.08 11.48
C LYS A 91 -15.09 -16.62 11.98
N PRO A 92 -15.99 -15.82 12.56
CA PRO A 92 -17.32 -16.34 12.97
C PRO A 92 -18.11 -16.95 11.81
N LEU A 93 -18.06 -16.33 10.61
CA LEU A 93 -18.72 -16.87 9.42
C LEU A 93 -18.12 -18.20 8.97
N TYR A 94 -16.80 -18.31 9.00
CA TYR A 94 -16.10 -19.55 8.69
C TYR A 94 -16.43 -20.66 9.68
N GLU A 95 -16.44 -20.38 10.99
CA GLU A 95 -16.78 -21.37 12.01
C GLU A 95 -18.22 -21.89 11.87
N LEU A 96 -19.17 -21.04 11.49
CA LEU A 96 -20.54 -21.45 11.17
C LEU A 96 -20.55 -22.42 9.98
N LYS A 97 -19.97 -22.06 8.85
CA LYS A 97 -19.87 -22.91 7.66
C LYS A 97 -19.17 -24.24 7.95
N LYS A 98 -18.10 -24.19 8.74
CA LYS A 98 -17.37 -25.40 9.14
C LYS A 98 -18.21 -26.34 10.01
N ARG A 99 -19.05 -25.80 10.90
CA ARG A 99 -19.99 -26.61 11.70
C ARG A 99 -21.04 -27.28 10.80
N GLU A 100 -21.64 -26.55 9.86
CA GLU A 100 -22.57 -27.09 8.87
C GLU A 100 -21.94 -28.25 8.10
N LEU A 101 -20.74 -28.07 7.53
CA LEU A 101 -20.02 -29.12 6.80
C LEU A 101 -19.73 -30.35 7.67
N LYS A 102 -19.44 -30.18 8.97
CA LYS A 102 -19.28 -31.30 9.90
C LYS A 102 -20.59 -32.06 10.16
N THR A 103 -21.68 -31.34 10.35
CA THR A 103 -23.00 -31.93 10.61
C THR A 103 -23.45 -32.78 9.41
N ASP A 104 -23.15 -32.35 8.21
CA ASP A 104 -23.54 -33.01 6.96
C ASP A 104 -22.51 -34.09 6.51
N ASN A 105 -21.49 -34.38 7.32
CA ASN A 105 -20.34 -35.25 6.98
C ASN A 105 -19.64 -34.91 5.66
N MET A 106 -19.63 -33.61 5.29
CA MET A 106 -19.04 -33.08 4.06
C MET A 106 -17.69 -32.34 4.29
N LEU A 107 -17.13 -32.38 5.50
CA LEU A 107 -15.90 -31.68 5.80
C LEU A 107 -14.69 -32.45 5.25
N THR A 108 -14.15 -31.97 4.14
CA THR A 108 -12.88 -32.39 3.54
C THR A 108 -11.88 -31.23 3.60
N PRO A 109 -10.56 -31.46 3.37
CA PRO A 109 -9.59 -30.36 3.26
C PRO A 109 -9.99 -29.32 2.20
N GLU A 110 -10.53 -29.75 1.07
CA GLU A 110 -10.98 -28.88 -0.02
C GLU A 110 -12.21 -28.06 0.38
N SER A 111 -13.21 -28.70 1.01
CA SER A 111 -14.43 -28.00 1.47
C SER A 111 -14.13 -27.04 2.63
N ASP A 112 -13.21 -27.38 3.51
CA ASP A 112 -12.75 -26.49 4.60
C ASP A 112 -12.03 -25.25 4.04
N LYS A 113 -11.12 -25.44 3.08
CA LYS A 113 -10.43 -24.36 2.37
C LYS A 113 -11.43 -23.44 1.68
N LYS A 114 -12.37 -24.00 0.93
CA LYS A 114 -13.42 -23.24 0.24
C LYS A 114 -14.30 -22.46 1.22
N ALA A 115 -14.73 -23.08 2.31
CA ALA A 115 -15.53 -22.40 3.34
C ALA A 115 -14.82 -21.20 3.95
N LYS A 116 -13.49 -21.31 4.15
CA LYS A 116 -12.64 -20.20 4.61
C LYS A 116 -12.57 -19.08 3.57
N GLU A 117 -12.33 -19.41 2.31
CA GLU A 117 -12.28 -18.45 1.20
C GLU A 117 -13.62 -17.72 1.05
N ASP A 118 -14.74 -18.45 1.07
CA ASP A 118 -16.09 -17.88 0.99
C ASP A 118 -16.39 -16.94 2.18
N ALA A 119 -15.98 -17.29 3.38
CA ALA A 119 -16.15 -16.44 4.56
C ALA A 119 -15.33 -15.15 4.45
N MET A 120 -14.09 -15.25 3.96
CA MET A 120 -13.22 -14.08 3.72
C MET A 120 -13.77 -13.19 2.61
N ASN A 121 -14.25 -13.77 1.52
CA ASN A 121 -14.83 -13.03 0.39
C ASN A 121 -16.17 -12.37 0.77
N GLY A 122 -16.97 -13.00 1.63
CA GLY A 122 -18.22 -12.45 2.14
C GLY A 122 -18.03 -11.25 3.09
N THR A 123 -16.83 -11.03 3.59
CA THR A 123 -16.53 -9.93 4.51
C THR A 123 -15.90 -8.76 3.75
N ARG A 124 -16.54 -7.60 3.86
CA ARG A 124 -16.09 -6.35 3.22
C ARG A 124 -15.10 -5.56 4.07
N ASP A 125 -15.11 -5.79 5.38
CA ASP A 125 -14.33 -5.07 6.37
C ASP A 125 -12.84 -5.48 6.33
N LEU A 126 -11.96 -4.52 6.11
CA LEU A 126 -10.52 -4.69 6.21
C LEU A 126 -9.97 -4.37 7.61
N GLY A 127 -10.82 -3.84 8.49
CA GLY A 127 -10.40 -3.35 9.80
C GLY A 127 -9.67 -2.01 9.75
N PRO A 128 -9.13 -1.54 10.88
CA PRO A 128 -8.49 -0.23 11.02
C PRO A 128 -7.08 -0.21 10.39
N ILE A 129 -7.01 -0.54 9.08
CA ILE A 129 -5.76 -0.57 8.30
C ILE A 129 -5.30 0.84 7.93
N TYR A 130 -4.14 0.97 7.30
CA TYR A 130 -3.49 2.16 6.73
C TYR A 130 -4.26 3.48 6.82
N GLY A 131 -5.33 3.65 6.00
CA GLY A 131 -6.11 4.87 5.92
C GLY A 131 -6.83 5.22 7.22
N TRP A 132 -7.36 4.24 7.93
CA TRP A 132 -7.92 4.46 9.25
C TRP A 132 -6.87 5.05 10.19
N GLN A 133 -5.68 4.46 10.28
CA GLN A 133 -4.61 4.97 11.14
C GLN A 133 -4.15 6.37 10.70
N TRP A 134 -4.14 6.66 9.41
CA TRP A 134 -3.78 8.00 8.90
C TRP A 134 -4.77 9.08 9.33
N ARG A 135 -6.07 8.75 9.40
CA ARG A 135 -7.15 9.71 9.65
C ARG A 135 -7.76 9.65 11.06
N HIS A 136 -7.58 8.53 11.76
CA HIS A 136 -8.26 8.24 13.02
C HIS A 136 -7.36 7.53 14.04
N PHE A 137 -6.07 7.88 14.11
CA PHE A 137 -5.10 7.20 14.98
C PHE A 137 -5.54 7.26 16.45
N GLY A 138 -5.62 6.09 17.10
CA GLY A 138 -6.10 5.98 18.49
C GLY A 138 -7.61 6.18 18.66
N GLY A 139 -8.36 6.34 17.56
CA GLY A 139 -9.82 6.35 17.57
C GLY A 139 -10.42 4.98 17.83
N THR A 140 -11.70 4.95 18.22
CA THR A 140 -12.41 3.70 18.43
C THR A 140 -12.96 3.19 17.09
N TYR A 141 -12.38 2.10 16.60
CA TYR A 141 -12.84 1.48 15.36
C TYR A 141 -14.16 0.73 15.56
N VAL A 142 -15.18 1.10 14.77
CA VAL A 142 -16.47 0.41 14.73
C VAL A 142 -16.83 0.15 13.26
N TRP A 143 -16.94 -1.12 12.90
CA TRP A 143 -17.42 -1.50 11.56
C TRP A 143 -18.92 -1.23 11.43
N ASN A 144 -19.30 -0.49 10.39
CA ASN A 144 -20.71 -0.27 10.03
C ASN A 144 -20.93 -0.59 8.55
N PRO A 145 -21.58 -1.73 8.22
CA PRO A 145 -21.80 -2.14 6.83
C PRO A 145 -22.81 -1.25 6.07
N TYR A 146 -23.58 -0.42 6.78
CA TYR A 146 -24.59 0.45 6.18
C TYR A 146 -24.04 1.84 5.83
N VAL A 147 -22.98 2.29 6.51
CA VAL A 147 -22.34 3.60 6.28
C VAL A 147 -20.82 3.40 6.30
N PRO A 148 -20.25 2.75 5.28
CA PRO A 148 -18.84 2.39 5.26
C PRO A 148 -17.88 3.58 5.27
N GLU A 149 -18.35 4.76 4.88
CA GLU A 149 -17.59 6.01 4.91
C GLU A 149 -17.52 6.63 6.32
N LEU A 150 -18.31 6.14 7.26
CA LEU A 150 -18.42 6.62 8.64
C LEU A 150 -18.04 5.55 9.67
N ASN A 151 -17.06 4.69 9.37
CA ASN A 151 -16.57 3.69 10.33
C ASN A 151 -15.79 4.32 11.49
N CYS A 152 -16.10 5.56 11.83
CA CYS A 152 -15.55 6.26 12.98
C CYS A 152 -16.58 6.34 14.11
N ASN A 153 -16.11 6.09 15.33
CA ASN A 153 -16.92 6.38 16.50
C ASN A 153 -16.95 7.89 16.72
N ILE A 154 -18.13 8.48 16.69
CA ILE A 154 -18.36 9.91 16.99
C ILE A 154 -17.89 10.32 18.40
N TYR A 155 -17.73 9.36 19.33
CA TYR A 155 -17.28 9.62 20.70
C TYR A 155 -15.75 9.70 20.83
N ASN A 156 -15.00 9.01 19.97
CA ASN A 156 -13.54 9.08 19.90
C ASN A 156 -13.07 8.95 18.46
N PRO A 157 -13.02 10.05 17.70
CA PRO A 157 -12.62 10.04 16.29
C PRO A 157 -11.12 9.75 16.10
N GLY A 158 -10.32 9.82 17.18
CA GLY A 158 -8.87 9.73 17.09
C GLY A 158 -8.20 10.99 16.53
N VAL A 159 -6.96 10.83 16.08
CA VAL A 159 -6.14 11.91 15.53
C VAL A 159 -6.09 11.80 14.02
N ASP A 160 -6.49 12.86 13.31
CA ASP A 160 -6.28 13.00 11.88
C ASP A 160 -4.83 13.45 11.62
N GLN A 161 -3.94 12.46 11.42
CA GLN A 161 -2.52 12.72 11.22
C GLN A 161 -2.24 13.45 9.90
N LEU A 162 -2.99 13.15 8.82
CA LEU A 162 -2.80 13.81 7.53
C LEU A 162 -3.13 15.31 7.62
N ALA A 163 -4.29 15.65 8.20
CA ALA A 163 -4.68 17.05 8.42
C ALA A 163 -3.65 17.77 9.30
N ASN A 164 -3.24 17.14 10.41
CA ASN A 164 -2.27 17.73 11.34
C ASN A 164 -0.91 17.99 10.68
N VAL A 165 -0.43 17.08 9.83
CA VAL A 165 0.83 17.25 9.10
C VAL A 165 0.72 18.43 8.12
N ILE A 166 -0.37 18.52 7.36
CA ILE A 166 -0.60 19.62 6.42
C ILE A 166 -0.68 20.97 7.15
N GLU A 167 -1.48 21.07 8.21
CA GLU A 167 -1.63 22.29 8.99
C GLU A 167 -0.32 22.71 9.68
N THR A 168 0.42 21.74 10.22
CA THR A 168 1.70 22.01 10.87
C THR A 168 2.73 22.50 9.85
N ALA A 169 2.82 21.85 8.67
CA ALA A 169 3.75 22.24 7.62
C ALA A 169 3.44 23.62 7.04
N LYS A 170 2.16 24.04 6.96
CA LYS A 170 1.76 25.38 6.56
C LYS A 170 2.22 26.46 7.56
N LYS A 171 2.25 26.14 8.85
CA LYS A 171 2.66 27.05 9.94
C LYS A 171 4.18 27.06 10.16
N ASP A 172 4.79 25.90 10.10
CA ASP A 172 6.21 25.67 10.36
C ASP A 172 6.78 24.63 9.37
N PRO A 173 7.26 25.05 8.18
CA PRO A 173 7.82 24.13 7.18
C PRO A 173 9.07 23.40 7.64
N ASN A 174 9.78 23.92 8.65
CA ASN A 174 10.99 23.29 9.20
C ASN A 174 10.68 22.30 10.34
N ASN A 175 9.42 22.04 10.63
CA ASN A 175 9.01 21.14 11.69
C ASN A 175 9.49 19.69 11.42
N ARG A 176 10.11 19.07 12.41
CA ARG A 176 10.63 17.70 12.33
C ARG A 176 9.63 16.63 12.76
N ARG A 177 8.39 17.04 13.09
CA ARG A 177 7.29 16.16 13.53
C ARG A 177 6.22 15.95 12.46
N LEU A 178 6.55 16.17 11.20
CA LEU A 178 5.65 15.98 10.07
C LEU A 178 5.60 14.48 9.71
N ILE A 179 5.05 13.67 10.62
CA ILE A 179 5.05 12.22 10.59
C ILE A 179 3.62 11.71 10.58
N VAL A 180 3.37 10.69 9.76
CA VAL A 180 2.13 9.89 9.72
C VAL A 180 2.48 8.44 9.97
N ASN A 181 1.88 7.83 11.00
CA ASN A 181 2.15 6.47 11.43
C ASN A 181 0.93 5.57 11.19
N ALA A 182 1.15 4.44 10.52
CA ALA A 182 0.12 3.41 10.33
C ALA A 182 0.27 2.23 11.31
N TRP A 183 1.38 2.12 12.02
CA TRP A 183 1.64 1.02 12.95
C TRP A 183 1.03 1.31 14.31
N ASN A 184 -0.05 0.62 14.63
CA ASN A 184 -0.75 0.72 15.92
C ASN A 184 -0.92 -0.66 16.56
N PRO A 185 -0.09 -1.04 17.55
CA PRO A 185 -0.15 -2.35 18.18
C PRO A 185 -1.51 -2.71 18.80
N ILE A 186 -2.28 -1.71 19.25
CA ILE A 186 -3.59 -1.92 19.88
C ILE A 186 -4.62 -2.45 18.86
N ASP A 187 -4.46 -2.11 17.61
CA ASP A 187 -5.43 -2.44 16.55
C ASP A 187 -5.00 -3.63 15.66
N MET A 188 -3.77 -4.18 15.84
CA MET A 188 -3.24 -5.21 14.94
C MET A 188 -4.16 -6.41 14.75
N GLU A 189 -4.77 -6.91 15.82
CA GLU A 189 -5.67 -8.07 15.77
C GLU A 189 -7.02 -7.79 15.08
N LYS A 190 -7.32 -6.51 14.81
CA LYS A 190 -8.53 -6.10 14.10
C LYS A 190 -8.28 -5.90 12.61
N MET A 191 -7.02 -5.89 12.17
CA MET A 191 -6.62 -5.62 10.80
C MET A 191 -6.64 -6.88 9.95
N ALA A 192 -7.14 -6.77 8.72
CA ALA A 192 -7.05 -7.84 7.73
C ALA A 192 -5.58 -8.17 7.40
N LEU A 193 -4.74 -7.13 7.36
CA LEU A 193 -3.30 -7.23 7.16
C LEU A 193 -2.60 -6.11 7.93
N PRO A 194 -1.70 -6.42 8.89
CA PRO A 194 -0.87 -5.42 9.53
C PRO A 194 -0.03 -4.62 8.54
N PRO A 195 0.09 -3.29 8.67
CA PRO A 195 0.75 -2.43 7.70
C PRO A 195 2.18 -2.86 7.38
N CYS A 196 2.49 -3.07 6.10
CA CYS A 196 3.86 -3.33 5.62
C CYS A 196 4.68 -2.03 5.63
N HIS A 197 4.13 -0.94 5.08
CA HIS A 197 4.70 0.40 5.20
C HIS A 197 4.13 1.07 6.45
N VAL A 198 5.00 1.28 7.44
CA VAL A 198 4.59 1.57 8.82
C VAL A 198 4.47 3.06 9.11
N MET A 199 5.24 3.90 8.46
CA MET A 199 5.19 5.36 8.63
C MET A 199 5.76 6.08 7.42
N HIS A 200 5.39 7.36 7.28
CA HIS A 200 6.11 8.29 6.41
C HIS A 200 6.32 9.63 7.10
N GLN A 201 7.34 10.35 6.65
CA GLN A 201 7.69 11.70 7.10
C GLN A 201 7.90 12.59 5.88
N ILE A 202 7.38 13.82 5.92
CA ILE A 202 7.73 14.84 4.94
C ILE A 202 8.74 15.81 5.53
N LEU A 203 9.65 16.28 4.68
CA LEU A 203 10.73 17.20 5.01
C LEU A 203 10.80 18.27 3.93
N ILE A 204 10.69 19.55 4.33
CA ILE A 204 10.74 20.67 3.41
C ILE A 204 12.13 21.31 3.55
N HIS A 205 12.83 21.42 2.42
CA HIS A 205 14.17 22.02 2.39
C HIS A 205 14.46 22.64 1.02
N ASN A 206 15.01 23.85 1.01
CA ASN A 206 15.38 24.58 -0.21
C ASN A 206 14.26 24.64 -1.27
N GLY A 207 13.02 24.90 -0.84
CA GLY A 207 11.86 25.01 -1.73
C GLY A 207 11.36 23.68 -2.31
N LYS A 208 11.88 22.55 -1.83
CA LYS A 208 11.46 21.20 -2.24
C LYS A 208 10.87 20.44 -1.06
N LEU A 209 9.83 19.65 -1.35
CA LEU A 209 9.24 18.70 -0.41
C LEU A 209 9.79 17.29 -0.70
N ASN A 210 10.39 16.69 0.31
CA ASN A 210 10.90 15.33 0.29
C ASN A 210 9.99 14.44 1.13
N LEU A 211 9.93 13.15 0.79
CA LEU A 211 9.17 12.17 1.54
C LEU A 211 10.04 10.94 1.80
N ILE A 212 10.09 10.53 3.07
CA ILE A 212 10.74 9.30 3.50
C ILE A 212 9.65 8.38 4.04
N TRP A 213 9.60 7.11 3.56
CA TRP A 213 8.75 6.09 4.18
C TRP A 213 9.58 4.93 4.73
N THR A 214 9.09 4.32 5.78
CA THR A 214 9.68 3.13 6.40
C THR A 214 8.77 1.93 6.16
N GLN A 215 9.31 0.85 5.62
CA GLN A 215 8.59 -0.37 5.32
C GLN A 215 9.26 -1.59 5.96
N ARG A 216 8.51 -2.32 6.82
CA ARG A 216 9.02 -3.45 7.61
C ARG A 216 9.13 -4.77 6.82
N SER A 217 8.42 -4.89 5.70
CA SER A 217 8.34 -6.13 4.91
C SER A 217 8.16 -5.77 3.43
N CYS A 218 9.10 -6.19 2.59
CA CYS A 218 9.31 -5.67 1.25
C CYS A 218 9.35 -6.80 0.22
N ASP A 219 8.16 -7.22 -0.26
CA ASP A 219 8.07 -8.05 -1.46
C ASP A 219 8.55 -7.25 -2.67
N MET A 220 9.74 -7.59 -3.14
CA MET A 220 10.42 -6.84 -4.19
C MET A 220 9.76 -6.99 -5.57
N PHE A 221 9.04 -8.09 -5.81
CA PHE A 221 8.45 -8.33 -7.13
C PHE A 221 7.05 -7.72 -7.27
N LEU A 222 6.13 -7.97 -6.32
CA LEU A 222 4.75 -7.46 -6.39
C LEU A 222 4.57 -6.14 -5.62
N GLY A 223 4.95 -6.10 -4.34
CA GLY A 223 4.61 -5.00 -3.44
C GLY A 223 5.39 -3.71 -3.69
N ILE A 224 6.73 -3.78 -3.65
CA ILE A 224 7.58 -2.58 -3.71
C ILE A 224 7.36 -1.70 -4.94
N PRO A 225 7.16 -2.22 -6.17
CA PRO A 225 6.84 -1.38 -7.32
C PRO A 225 5.57 -0.53 -7.14
N TYR A 226 4.53 -1.09 -6.51
CA TYR A 226 3.30 -0.39 -6.17
C TYR A 226 3.54 0.66 -5.08
N ASN A 227 4.27 0.29 -4.01
CA ASN A 227 4.55 1.19 -2.89
C ASN A 227 5.40 2.40 -3.33
N ILE A 228 6.43 2.22 -4.16
CA ILE A 228 7.23 3.31 -4.72
C ILE A 228 6.33 4.31 -5.47
N ALA A 229 5.48 3.83 -6.37
CA ALA A 229 4.60 4.68 -7.14
C ALA A 229 3.53 5.37 -6.27
N SER A 230 2.96 4.66 -5.28
CA SER A 230 1.99 5.20 -4.34
C SER A 230 2.59 6.33 -3.49
N TYR A 231 3.79 6.12 -2.92
CA TYR A 231 4.48 7.16 -2.15
C TYR A 231 4.99 8.32 -3.02
N ALA A 232 5.34 8.07 -4.29
CA ALA A 232 5.62 9.14 -5.24
C ALA A 232 4.39 10.01 -5.51
N MET A 233 3.20 9.39 -5.69
CA MET A 233 1.94 10.12 -5.80
C MET A 233 1.64 10.93 -4.54
N LEU A 234 1.81 10.33 -3.37
CA LEU A 234 1.59 10.99 -2.08
C LEU A 234 2.52 12.20 -1.91
N LEU A 235 3.80 12.08 -2.32
CA LEU A 235 4.74 13.19 -2.34
C LEU A 235 4.25 14.33 -3.26
N LEU A 236 3.76 14.01 -4.47
CA LEU A 236 3.22 14.99 -5.40
C LEU A 236 1.98 15.71 -4.83
N LEU A 237 1.09 14.97 -4.14
CA LEU A 237 -0.10 15.55 -3.49
C LEU A 237 0.29 16.51 -2.36
N TYR A 238 1.22 16.12 -1.49
CA TYR A 238 1.74 17.02 -0.44
C TYR A 238 2.44 18.24 -1.03
N ALA A 239 3.26 18.05 -2.06
CA ALA A 239 3.98 19.15 -2.71
C ALA A 239 3.01 20.17 -3.30
N LYS A 240 1.95 19.71 -3.98
CA LYS A 240 0.89 20.56 -4.51
C LYS A 240 0.10 21.27 -3.42
N GLU A 241 -0.31 20.56 -2.36
CA GLU A 241 -1.07 21.12 -1.23
C GLU A 241 -0.31 22.24 -0.50
N LEU A 242 1.00 22.06 -0.38
CA LEU A 242 1.86 22.99 0.39
C LEU A 242 2.60 23.99 -0.48
N GLY A 243 2.45 23.93 -1.82
CA GLY A 243 3.06 24.90 -2.74
C GLY A 243 4.59 24.72 -2.93
N TYR A 244 5.12 23.51 -2.75
CA TYR A 244 6.52 23.20 -2.93
C TYR A 244 6.79 22.39 -4.21
N LYS A 245 8.05 22.41 -4.69
CA LYS A 245 8.47 21.50 -5.76
C LYS A 245 8.67 20.08 -5.19
N PRO A 246 8.34 19.03 -5.95
CA PRO A 246 8.70 17.68 -5.57
C PRO A 246 10.23 17.50 -5.48
N GLY A 247 10.71 16.91 -4.40
CA GLY A 247 12.12 16.67 -4.14
C GLY A 247 12.51 15.21 -4.25
N VAL A 248 13.04 14.63 -3.18
CA VAL A 248 13.49 13.24 -3.11
C VAL A 248 12.43 12.36 -2.45
N LEU A 249 12.15 11.22 -3.08
CA LEU A 249 11.42 10.10 -2.50
C LEU A 249 12.46 9.09 -1.99
N ARG A 250 12.37 8.71 -0.69
CA ARG A 250 13.28 7.76 -0.08
C ARG A 250 12.49 6.69 0.69
N GLY A 251 12.88 5.42 0.51
CA GLY A 251 12.33 4.26 1.23
C GLY A 251 13.37 3.58 2.08
N GLU A 252 13.11 3.50 3.38
CA GLU A 252 13.86 2.63 4.30
C GLU A 252 13.17 1.26 4.30
N LEU A 253 13.75 0.34 3.54
CA LEU A 253 13.19 -0.97 3.25
C LEU A 253 13.83 -2.02 4.16
N HIS A 254 13.07 -2.54 5.13
CA HIS A 254 13.51 -3.63 5.99
C HIS A 254 13.07 -4.95 5.35
N ASP A 255 13.61 -6.08 5.79
CA ASP A 255 13.25 -7.42 5.31
C ASP A 255 12.90 -7.47 3.81
N VAL A 256 13.88 -7.08 2.99
CA VAL A 256 13.78 -7.11 1.53
C VAL A 256 13.81 -8.56 1.05
N HIS A 257 12.78 -9.00 0.32
CA HIS A 257 12.68 -10.41 -0.09
C HIS A 257 12.02 -10.62 -1.46
N ILE A 258 12.32 -11.79 -2.03
CA ILE A 258 11.72 -12.34 -3.25
C ILE A 258 11.14 -13.70 -2.88
N TYR A 259 9.86 -13.94 -3.12
CA TYR A 259 9.25 -15.27 -2.97
C TYR A 259 9.81 -16.24 -4.00
N GLU A 260 10.05 -17.51 -3.64
CA GLU A 260 10.63 -18.52 -4.53
C GLU A 260 9.80 -18.72 -5.81
N ASN A 261 8.49 -18.65 -5.73
CA ASN A 261 7.60 -18.71 -6.89
C ASN A 261 7.72 -17.51 -7.86
N HIS A 262 8.45 -16.45 -7.49
CA HIS A 262 8.70 -15.27 -8.33
C HIS A 262 10.11 -15.19 -8.90
N ILE A 263 10.99 -16.14 -8.62
CA ILE A 263 12.40 -16.09 -9.06
C ILE A 263 12.53 -15.99 -10.59
N ASN A 264 11.73 -16.75 -11.34
CA ASN A 264 11.78 -16.72 -12.80
C ASN A 264 11.28 -15.38 -13.36
N GLN A 265 10.22 -14.84 -12.77
CA GLN A 265 9.67 -13.52 -13.11
C GLN A 265 10.68 -12.40 -12.81
N VAL A 266 11.39 -12.49 -11.70
CA VAL A 266 12.44 -11.53 -11.34
C VAL A 266 13.62 -11.61 -12.33
N LYS A 267 14.06 -12.81 -12.71
CA LYS A 267 15.11 -12.99 -13.73
C LYS A 267 14.69 -12.40 -15.07
N GLU A 268 13.44 -12.64 -15.50
CA GLU A 268 12.87 -12.02 -16.70
C GLU A 268 12.85 -10.49 -16.57
N GLN A 269 12.37 -9.95 -15.47
CA GLN A 269 12.31 -8.50 -15.25
C GLN A 269 13.71 -7.85 -15.29
N LEU A 270 14.72 -8.49 -14.70
CA LEU A 270 16.10 -8.01 -14.68
C LEU A 270 16.79 -8.10 -16.05
N SER A 271 16.34 -8.98 -16.95
CA SER A 271 16.87 -9.08 -18.32
C SER A 271 16.38 -7.95 -19.23
N ARG A 272 15.35 -7.20 -18.83
CA ARG A 272 14.74 -6.14 -19.62
C ARG A 272 15.45 -4.80 -19.41
N THR A 273 15.77 -4.11 -20.48
CA THR A 273 16.31 -2.73 -20.43
C THR A 273 15.19 -1.74 -20.06
N PRO A 274 15.34 -0.94 -18.99
CA PRO A 274 14.32 0.03 -18.63
C PRO A 274 14.22 1.17 -19.67
N TYR A 275 13.00 1.62 -19.95
CA TYR A 275 12.74 2.84 -20.73
C TYR A 275 12.87 4.08 -19.86
N LYS A 276 12.80 5.26 -20.52
CA LYS A 276 12.71 6.56 -19.83
C LYS A 276 11.49 6.57 -18.90
N LEU A 277 11.64 7.21 -17.75
CA LEU A 277 10.52 7.36 -16.82
C LEU A 277 9.44 8.28 -17.38
N PRO A 278 8.17 7.98 -17.10
CA PRO A 278 7.05 8.85 -17.42
C PRO A 278 7.04 10.11 -16.58
N THR A 279 6.14 11.02 -16.94
CA THR A 279 5.76 12.16 -16.10
C THR A 279 4.34 11.99 -15.60
N VAL A 280 4.04 12.56 -14.42
CA VAL A 280 2.71 12.60 -13.84
C VAL A 280 2.40 14.04 -13.46
N GLU A 281 1.24 14.51 -13.88
CA GLU A 281 0.72 15.84 -13.54
C GLU A 281 -0.56 15.69 -12.68
N ILE A 282 -0.74 16.61 -11.74
CA ILE A 282 -1.99 16.77 -11.00
C ILE A 282 -2.68 18.01 -11.56
N PRO A 283 -3.84 17.87 -12.26
CA PRO A 283 -4.56 19.00 -12.82
C PRO A 283 -4.96 20.02 -11.77
N ASP A 284 -5.00 21.31 -12.16
CA ASP A 284 -5.47 22.37 -11.28
C ASP A 284 -7.00 22.50 -11.29
N GLU A 285 -7.64 22.14 -12.38
CA GLU A 285 -9.07 22.37 -12.67
C GLU A 285 -10.00 21.77 -11.61
N ASN A 286 -9.64 20.60 -11.04
CA ASN A 286 -10.44 19.91 -10.02
C ASN A 286 -9.76 19.85 -8.64
N TRP A 287 -8.68 20.62 -8.44
CA TRP A 287 -7.97 20.59 -7.16
C TRP A 287 -8.78 21.24 -6.03
N LYS A 288 -9.19 20.45 -5.06
CA LYS A 288 -9.91 20.86 -3.86
C LYS A 288 -9.12 20.62 -2.56
N GLY A 289 -7.81 20.45 -2.69
CA GLY A 289 -6.92 20.06 -1.61
C GLY A 289 -6.71 18.54 -1.53
N MET A 290 -5.58 18.15 -0.93
CA MET A 290 -5.15 16.77 -0.85
C MET A 290 -6.18 15.86 -0.15
N LEU A 291 -6.83 16.33 0.91
CA LEU A 291 -7.80 15.54 1.67
C LEU A 291 -9.17 15.37 0.96
N ASN A 292 -9.40 16.11 -0.12
CA ASN A 292 -10.58 16.01 -0.99
C ASN A 292 -10.23 15.55 -2.40
N TRP A 293 -9.03 14.99 -2.57
CA TRP A 293 -8.56 14.53 -3.86
C TRP A 293 -9.24 13.21 -4.27
N HIS A 294 -9.53 13.08 -5.58
CA HIS A 294 -10.12 11.89 -6.17
C HIS A 294 -9.24 11.33 -7.30
N ALA A 295 -8.96 10.03 -7.24
CA ALA A 295 -8.06 9.34 -8.18
C ALA A 295 -8.54 9.39 -9.64
N LYS A 296 -9.86 9.40 -9.88
CA LYS A 296 -10.44 9.41 -11.24
C LYS A 296 -10.07 10.66 -12.05
N ASP A 297 -9.83 11.79 -11.36
CA ASP A 297 -9.56 13.09 -11.97
C ASP A 297 -8.16 13.61 -11.62
N GLY A 298 -7.38 12.82 -10.87
CA GLY A 298 -6.28 13.33 -10.08
C GLY A 298 -4.89 13.18 -10.67
N PHE A 299 -4.66 12.26 -11.64
CA PHE A 299 -3.33 12.09 -12.22
C PHE A 299 -3.39 11.89 -13.72
N ILE A 300 -2.62 12.69 -14.45
CA ILE A 300 -2.40 12.54 -15.88
C ILE A 300 -1.02 11.91 -16.09
N LEU A 301 -1.00 10.65 -16.51
CA LEU A 301 0.22 9.93 -16.86
C LEU A 301 0.58 10.24 -18.32
N LYS A 302 1.80 10.73 -18.56
CA LYS A 302 2.34 11.05 -19.87
C LYS A 302 3.59 10.23 -20.14
N ASP A 303 3.77 9.83 -21.39
CA ASP A 303 4.99 9.18 -21.91
C ASP A 303 5.34 7.85 -21.22
N TYR A 304 4.34 7.07 -20.76
CA TYR A 304 4.59 5.78 -20.15
C TYR A 304 4.77 4.70 -21.22
N ILE A 305 6.02 4.41 -21.54
CA ILE A 305 6.44 3.28 -22.36
C ILE A 305 7.01 2.21 -21.45
N CYS A 306 6.52 0.99 -21.52
CA CYS A 306 6.94 -0.11 -20.65
C CYS A 306 6.92 -1.45 -21.38
N HIS A 307 7.65 -2.41 -20.84
CA HIS A 307 7.55 -3.80 -21.25
C HIS A 307 6.21 -4.41 -20.82
N GLU A 308 5.86 -5.53 -21.44
CA GLU A 308 4.65 -6.30 -21.11
C GLU A 308 4.59 -6.68 -19.61
N ALA A 309 3.38 -6.92 -19.12
CA ALA A 309 3.15 -7.34 -17.75
C ALA A 309 3.83 -8.71 -17.50
N ILE A 310 4.38 -8.87 -16.30
CA ILE A 310 4.83 -10.16 -15.78
C ILE A 310 3.90 -10.51 -14.63
N LYS A 311 3.16 -11.62 -14.77
CA LYS A 311 2.23 -12.10 -13.75
C LYS A 311 2.96 -12.84 -12.61
N GLY A 312 2.46 -12.69 -11.40
CA GLY A 312 2.90 -13.46 -10.23
C GLY A 312 1.75 -13.65 -9.26
N ASP A 313 1.70 -14.80 -8.60
CA ASP A 313 0.68 -15.12 -7.63
C ASP A 313 1.04 -14.55 -6.25
N VAL A 314 0.05 -14.01 -5.54
CA VAL A 314 0.25 -13.45 -4.21
C VAL A 314 0.51 -14.57 -3.21
N ALA A 315 1.59 -14.47 -2.41
CA ALA A 315 1.86 -15.34 -1.27
C ALA A 315 0.98 -14.93 -0.07
N ARG A 316 0.27 -15.91 0.52
CA ARG A 316 -0.75 -15.67 1.56
C ARG A 316 -0.39 -16.34 2.88
#